data_e48d5dad3522193a6014591a2401ee2b
#
_entry.id   e48d5dad3522193a6014591a2401ee2b
#
_cell.length_a   1.000
_cell.length_b   1.000
_cell.length_c   1.000
_cell.angle_alpha   90.00
_cell.angle_beta   90.00
_cell.angle_gamma   90.00
#
_symmetry.space_group_name_H-M   'P 1'
#
loop_
_entity.id
_entity.type
_entity.pdbx_description
1 polymer ?
#
loop_
_entity_poly.entity_id
_entity_poly.type
_entity_poly.pdbx_seq_one_letter_code
_entity_poly.pdbx_strand_id
1 'polypeptide(L)'
;DLLMQGKNVAVITFTNAATDEIFNRLDYTSVFHISTIHSFVWDIIRHHQADIKKLYCFYIEEDIKVLEKKLDETKNKTTKTYFANVEKLKYQKERLTKAQTIEKFVYNPNGSNPEYNALKHAEVIKISAQMINESDMLQRIIAQRYPILLIDESQDTKKELVDAFFEIQKNYADIFTLGLLGDQKQRIYTDGKENIGSIIPNKWEKPRKKMNYRCAKRIVKLANAIGKDIELHAEQDPREDANEGTVRLFVIQQYDGINKD
;
A
#
# COMPACT_ATOMS: atom_id res chain seq x y z
N ASP A 1 23.39 -12.22 -15.19
CA ASP A 1 23.23 -10.79 -15.09
C ASP A 1 21.82 -10.39 -15.53
N LEU A 2 21.01 -9.86 -14.59
CA LEU A 2 19.59 -9.54 -14.83
C LEU A 2 19.43 -8.47 -15.92
N LEU A 3 20.27 -7.42 -15.90
CA LEU A 3 20.20 -6.34 -16.90
C LEU A 3 20.39 -6.83 -18.33
N MET A 4 21.33 -7.74 -18.55
CA MET A 4 21.57 -8.32 -19.88
C MET A 4 20.36 -9.14 -20.38
N GLN A 5 19.51 -9.59 -19.47
CA GLN A 5 18.27 -10.29 -19.77
C GLN A 5 17.05 -9.37 -19.86
N GLY A 6 17.23 -8.04 -19.74
CA GLY A 6 16.12 -7.08 -19.68
C GLY A 6 15.29 -7.18 -18.42
N LYS A 7 15.84 -7.71 -17.32
CA LYS A 7 15.16 -7.92 -16.03
C LYS A 7 15.65 -6.92 -14.99
N ASN A 8 14.76 -6.54 -14.08
CA ASN A 8 15.04 -5.61 -12.99
C ASN A 8 14.65 -6.19 -11.64
N VAL A 9 15.29 -5.72 -10.59
CA VAL A 9 14.81 -5.88 -9.22
C VAL A 9 13.86 -4.73 -8.93
N ALA A 10 12.59 -5.02 -8.66
CA ALA A 10 11.65 -3.99 -8.24
C ALA A 10 11.75 -3.77 -6.74
N VAL A 11 11.87 -2.51 -6.33
CA VAL A 11 11.79 -2.07 -4.93
C VAL A 11 10.67 -1.06 -4.84
N ILE A 12 9.58 -1.43 -4.19
CA ILE A 12 8.42 -0.57 -4.05
C ILE A 12 8.28 -0.06 -2.62
N THR A 13 7.98 1.23 -2.49
CA THR A 13 7.86 1.92 -1.22
C THR A 13 6.51 2.64 -1.12
N PHE A 14 6.23 3.22 0.04
CA PHE A 14 4.99 3.96 0.24
C PHE A 14 5.11 5.44 -0.14
N THR A 15 6.31 6.04 -0.06
CA THR A 15 6.53 7.49 -0.25
C THR A 15 7.63 7.79 -1.25
N ASN A 16 7.54 8.95 -1.91
CA ASN A 16 8.61 9.45 -2.78
C ASN A 16 9.91 9.69 -2.01
N ALA A 17 9.84 10.18 -0.78
CA ALA A 17 11.03 10.39 0.05
C ALA A 17 11.80 9.08 0.31
N ALA A 18 11.09 7.97 0.55
CA ALA A 18 11.72 6.66 0.68
C ALA A 18 12.32 6.18 -0.66
N THR A 19 11.63 6.46 -1.77
CA THR A 19 12.15 6.17 -3.11
C THR A 19 13.48 6.88 -3.35
N ASP A 20 13.55 8.17 -3.07
CA ASP A 20 14.74 9.00 -3.25
C ASP A 20 15.90 8.54 -2.35
N GLU A 21 15.61 8.19 -1.10
CA GLU A 21 16.62 7.68 -0.16
C GLU A 21 17.22 6.35 -0.64
N ILE A 22 16.38 5.43 -1.14
CA ILE A 22 16.86 4.14 -1.66
C ILE A 22 17.69 4.36 -2.94
N PHE A 23 17.27 5.23 -3.85
CA PHE A 23 18.04 5.60 -5.04
C PHE A 23 19.43 6.10 -4.69
N ASN A 24 19.51 7.03 -3.73
CA ASN A 24 20.78 7.58 -3.27
C ASN A 24 21.70 6.51 -2.68
N ARG A 25 21.16 5.57 -1.91
CA ARG A 25 21.95 4.49 -1.28
C ARG A 25 22.41 3.41 -2.24
N LEU A 26 21.73 3.25 -3.36
CA LEU A 26 22.07 2.27 -4.39
C LEU A 26 22.86 2.86 -5.55
N ASP A 27 23.40 4.07 -5.38
CA ASP A 27 24.23 4.79 -6.38
C ASP A 27 23.57 4.81 -7.77
N TYR A 28 22.25 4.97 -7.82
CA TYR A 28 21.45 5.01 -9.05
C TYR A 28 21.66 3.81 -9.99
N THR A 29 21.96 2.65 -9.44
CA THR A 29 22.22 1.43 -10.21
C THR A 29 20.99 1.02 -11.02
N SER A 30 21.11 0.93 -12.33
CA SER A 30 20.01 0.74 -13.29
C SER A 30 19.30 -0.62 -13.22
N VAL A 31 19.85 -1.60 -12.49
CA VAL A 31 19.21 -2.89 -12.25
C VAL A 31 17.99 -2.76 -11.35
N PHE A 32 17.93 -1.71 -10.52
CA PHE A 32 16.83 -1.49 -9.59
C PHE A 32 15.75 -0.59 -10.23
N HIS A 33 14.53 -1.08 -10.25
CA HIS A 33 13.34 -0.30 -10.53
C HIS A 33 12.72 0.13 -9.20
N ILE A 34 13.03 1.34 -8.76
CA ILE A 34 12.58 1.88 -7.47
C ILE A 34 11.44 2.84 -7.73
N SER A 35 10.30 2.63 -7.09
CA SER A 35 9.12 3.49 -7.27
C SER A 35 8.15 3.39 -6.11
N THR A 36 7.20 4.33 -6.04
CA THR A 36 6.07 4.15 -5.12
C THR A 36 5.17 3.03 -5.60
N ILE A 37 4.45 2.40 -4.65
CA ILE A 37 3.52 1.31 -4.97
C ILE A 37 2.48 1.72 -6.02
N HIS A 38 1.98 2.94 -5.95
CA HIS A 38 1.01 3.46 -6.91
C HIS A 38 1.61 3.62 -8.31
N SER A 39 2.83 4.15 -8.39
CA SER A 39 3.55 4.29 -9.67
C SER A 39 3.82 2.94 -10.29
N PHE A 40 4.28 1.97 -9.48
CA PHE A 40 4.59 0.62 -9.93
C PHE A 40 3.38 -0.07 -10.56
N VAL A 41 2.25 -0.12 -9.84
CA VAL A 41 1.07 -0.82 -10.35
C VAL A 41 0.44 -0.09 -11.53
N TRP A 42 0.48 1.24 -11.55
CA TRP A 42 0.03 2.01 -12.70
C TRP A 42 0.85 1.72 -13.96
N ASP A 43 2.17 1.66 -13.86
CA ASP A 43 3.05 1.32 -14.98
C ASP A 43 2.77 -0.07 -15.56
N ILE A 44 2.34 -0.99 -14.72
CA ILE A 44 1.94 -2.34 -15.15
C ILE A 44 0.65 -2.30 -15.96
N ILE A 45 -0.39 -1.57 -15.47
CA ILE A 45 -1.75 -1.66 -16.05
C ILE A 45 -2.06 -0.60 -17.10
N ARG A 46 -1.36 0.54 -17.14
CA ARG A 46 -1.72 1.73 -17.95
C ARG A 46 -1.96 1.48 -19.43
N HIS A 47 -1.42 0.41 -19.98
CA HIS A 47 -1.61 0.05 -21.39
C HIS A 47 -2.85 -0.83 -21.64
N HIS A 48 -3.48 -1.33 -20.59
CA HIS A 48 -4.66 -2.21 -20.65
C HIS A 48 -5.97 -1.39 -20.49
N GLN A 49 -6.17 -0.37 -21.33
CA GLN A 49 -7.25 0.60 -21.17
C GLN A 49 -8.67 0.00 -21.21
N ALA A 50 -8.88 -1.05 -22.00
CA ALA A 50 -10.17 -1.74 -22.08
C ALA A 50 -10.52 -2.44 -20.75
N ASP A 51 -9.53 -3.12 -20.14
CA ASP A 51 -9.71 -3.81 -18.86
C ASP A 51 -9.89 -2.82 -17.72
N ILE A 52 -9.12 -1.72 -17.72
CA ILE A 52 -9.29 -0.62 -16.78
C ILE A 52 -10.71 -0.08 -16.84
N LYS A 53 -11.23 0.21 -18.06
CA LYS A 53 -12.59 0.73 -18.26
C LYS A 53 -13.65 -0.24 -17.74
N LYS A 54 -13.51 -1.53 -18.06
CA LYS A 54 -14.42 -2.59 -17.62
C LYS A 54 -14.50 -2.64 -16.10
N LEU A 55 -13.36 -2.69 -15.41
CA LEU A 55 -13.31 -2.76 -13.96
C LEU A 55 -13.73 -1.45 -13.29
N TYR A 56 -13.39 -0.31 -13.87
CA TYR A 56 -13.84 1.00 -13.38
C TYR A 56 -15.37 1.09 -13.37
N CYS A 57 -16.03 0.75 -14.49
CA CYS A 57 -17.49 0.73 -14.57
C CYS A 57 -18.08 -0.27 -13.57
N PHE A 58 -17.55 -1.49 -13.51
CA PHE A 58 -17.99 -2.52 -12.58
C PHE A 58 -17.98 -2.04 -11.12
N TYR A 59 -16.88 -1.42 -10.67
CA TYR A 59 -16.80 -0.94 -9.30
C TYR A 59 -17.72 0.23 -9.00
N ILE A 60 -17.96 1.12 -9.97
CA ILE A 60 -18.94 2.20 -9.81
C ILE A 60 -20.36 1.63 -9.71
N GLU A 61 -20.70 0.63 -10.50
CA GLU A 61 -22.00 -0.05 -10.45
C GLU A 61 -22.22 -0.75 -9.09
N GLU A 62 -21.21 -1.42 -8.56
CA GLU A 62 -21.27 -2.01 -7.22
C GLU A 62 -21.44 -0.95 -6.13
N ASP A 63 -20.72 0.17 -6.20
CA ASP A 63 -20.88 1.29 -5.27
C ASP A 63 -22.32 1.87 -5.34
N ILE A 64 -22.89 1.99 -6.54
CA ILE A 64 -24.27 2.45 -6.75
C ILE A 64 -25.26 1.49 -6.06
N LYS A 65 -25.15 0.18 -6.30
CA LYS A 65 -26.01 -0.83 -5.67
C LYS A 65 -25.96 -0.76 -4.14
N VAL A 66 -24.75 -0.62 -3.60
CA VAL A 66 -24.56 -0.50 -2.13
C VAL A 66 -25.20 0.77 -1.59
N LEU A 67 -25.07 1.89 -2.29
CA LEU A 67 -25.66 3.17 -1.89
C LEU A 67 -27.20 3.14 -1.98
N GLU A 68 -27.76 2.57 -3.05
CA GLU A 68 -29.22 2.41 -3.23
C GLU A 68 -29.80 1.56 -2.09
N LYS A 69 -29.18 0.41 -1.79
CA LYS A 69 -29.60 -0.43 -0.66
C LYS A 69 -29.56 0.30 0.67
N LYS A 70 -28.47 1.06 0.95
CA LYS A 70 -28.37 1.85 2.19
C LYS A 70 -29.44 2.92 2.29
N LEU A 71 -29.79 3.57 1.19
CA LEU A 71 -30.84 4.59 1.15
C LEU A 71 -32.23 3.99 1.39
N ASP A 72 -32.51 2.80 0.81
CA ASP A 72 -33.77 2.08 0.99
C ASP A 72 -33.95 1.59 2.44
N GLU A 73 -32.89 1.09 3.06
CA GLU A 73 -32.91 0.61 4.45
C GLU A 73 -32.93 1.76 5.48
N THR A 74 -32.64 3.00 5.09
CA THR A 74 -32.61 4.15 6.00
C THR A 74 -34.01 4.63 6.35
N LYS A 75 -34.44 4.37 7.62
CA LYS A 75 -35.75 4.78 8.14
C LYS A 75 -35.90 6.30 8.27
N ASN A 76 -34.84 7.00 8.70
CA ASN A 76 -34.86 8.46 8.88
C ASN A 76 -34.19 9.17 7.72
N LYS A 77 -35.01 9.70 6.80
CA LYS A 77 -34.57 10.39 5.57
C LYS A 77 -34.22 11.87 5.77
N THR A 78 -34.22 12.36 7.02
CA THR A 78 -33.92 13.78 7.32
C THR A 78 -32.51 13.98 7.90
N THR A 79 -31.70 12.91 7.99
CA THR A 79 -30.35 12.97 8.55
C THR A 79 -29.34 13.52 7.57
N LYS A 80 -28.30 14.20 8.08
CA LYS A 80 -27.16 14.64 7.27
C LYS A 80 -26.51 13.48 6.49
N THR A 81 -26.43 12.31 7.10
CA THR A 81 -25.88 11.09 6.46
C THR A 81 -26.72 10.63 5.29
N TYR A 82 -28.07 10.70 5.40
CA TYR A 82 -28.97 10.37 4.29
C TYR A 82 -28.72 11.27 3.08
N PHE A 83 -28.70 12.59 3.28
CA PHE A 83 -28.45 13.55 2.21
C PHE A 83 -27.06 13.38 1.58
N ALA A 84 -26.03 13.14 2.39
CA ALA A 84 -24.69 12.85 1.90
C ALA A 84 -24.65 11.59 1.01
N ASN A 85 -25.40 10.53 1.37
CA ASN A 85 -25.50 9.32 0.55
C ASN A 85 -26.28 9.57 -0.75
N VAL A 86 -27.32 10.41 -0.75
CA VAL A 86 -28.05 10.82 -1.96
C VAL A 86 -27.11 11.55 -2.92
N GLU A 87 -26.34 12.53 -2.44
CA GLU A 87 -25.37 13.28 -3.27
C GLU A 87 -24.28 12.35 -3.80
N LYS A 88 -23.78 11.42 -2.98
CA LYS A 88 -22.80 10.42 -3.39
C LYS A 88 -23.36 9.50 -4.47
N LEU A 89 -24.60 9.06 -4.36
CA LEU A 89 -25.26 8.24 -5.37
C LEU A 89 -25.40 8.99 -6.70
N LYS A 90 -25.82 10.27 -6.66
CA LYS A 90 -25.90 11.12 -7.85
C LYS A 90 -24.55 11.25 -8.52
N TYR A 91 -23.51 11.56 -7.75
CA TYR A 91 -22.14 11.67 -8.24
C TYR A 91 -21.64 10.37 -8.91
N GLN A 92 -21.91 9.19 -8.31
CA GLN A 92 -21.49 7.92 -8.91
C GLN A 92 -22.26 7.61 -10.21
N LYS A 93 -23.56 7.94 -10.31
CA LYS A 93 -24.34 7.79 -11.54
C LYS A 93 -23.81 8.68 -12.66
N GLU A 94 -23.44 9.93 -12.35
CA GLU A 94 -22.80 10.84 -13.31
C GLU A 94 -21.43 10.31 -13.77
N ARG A 95 -20.63 9.77 -12.85
CA ARG A 95 -19.35 9.14 -13.20
C ARG A 95 -19.51 7.96 -14.13
N LEU A 96 -20.50 7.09 -13.88
CA LEU A 96 -20.78 5.92 -14.72
C LEU A 96 -21.17 6.35 -16.14
N THR A 97 -22.03 7.36 -16.26
CA THR A 97 -22.42 7.90 -17.56
C THR A 97 -21.22 8.47 -18.33
N LYS A 98 -20.36 9.25 -17.66
CA LYS A 98 -19.14 9.81 -18.26
C LYS A 98 -18.13 8.73 -18.62
N ALA A 99 -18.03 7.65 -17.83
CA ALA A 99 -17.10 6.56 -18.09
C ALA A 99 -17.24 5.94 -19.48
N GLN A 100 -18.46 5.95 -20.03
CA GLN A 100 -18.71 5.42 -21.36
C GLN A 100 -18.00 6.19 -22.47
N THR A 101 -17.79 7.50 -22.29
CA THR A 101 -17.12 8.39 -23.24
C THR A 101 -15.60 8.46 -23.05
N ILE A 102 -15.07 7.87 -21.97
CA ILE A 102 -13.61 7.85 -21.71
C ILE A 102 -12.95 6.88 -22.68
N GLU A 103 -12.06 7.41 -23.51
CA GLU A 103 -11.19 6.63 -24.39
C GLU A 103 -9.89 6.19 -23.67
N LYS A 104 -9.35 7.07 -22.81
CA LYS A 104 -8.11 6.84 -22.12
C LYS A 104 -8.19 7.32 -20.67
N PHE A 105 -7.96 6.40 -19.75
CA PHE A 105 -7.75 6.71 -18.35
C PHE A 105 -6.33 7.20 -18.12
N VAL A 106 -6.20 8.16 -17.20
CA VAL A 106 -4.92 8.72 -16.76
C VAL A 106 -4.80 8.61 -15.25
N TYR A 107 -3.58 8.72 -14.75
CA TYR A 107 -3.31 8.74 -13.33
C TYR A 107 -1.99 9.46 -13.05
N ASN A 108 -2.00 10.37 -12.09
CA ASN A 108 -0.83 11.05 -11.59
C ASN A 108 -0.53 10.55 -10.16
N PRO A 109 0.52 9.75 -9.94
CA PRO A 109 0.85 9.21 -8.62
C PRO A 109 1.31 10.28 -7.62
N ASN A 110 1.79 11.42 -8.12
CA ASN A 110 2.42 12.48 -7.32
C ASN A 110 1.55 13.73 -7.15
N GLY A 111 0.28 13.66 -7.55
CA GLY A 111 -0.59 14.85 -7.51
C GLY A 111 -2.06 14.53 -7.39
N SER A 112 -2.86 15.59 -7.43
CA SER A 112 -4.31 15.48 -7.53
C SER A 112 -4.71 14.91 -8.90
N ASN A 113 -5.81 14.18 -8.93
CA ASN A 113 -6.40 13.60 -10.14
C ASN A 113 -7.82 14.16 -10.32
N PRO A 114 -7.96 15.46 -10.69
CA PRO A 114 -9.25 16.14 -10.76
C PRO A 114 -10.02 15.85 -12.05
N GLU A 115 -9.34 15.41 -13.12
CA GLU A 115 -9.95 15.19 -14.42
C GLU A 115 -10.96 14.04 -14.33
N TYR A 116 -12.01 14.10 -15.15
CA TYR A 116 -13.09 13.10 -15.15
C TYR A 116 -12.62 11.71 -15.61
N ASN A 117 -11.54 11.64 -16.40
CA ASN A 117 -10.90 10.40 -16.85
C ASN A 117 -9.71 9.96 -15.97
N ALA A 118 -9.43 10.69 -14.88
CA ALA A 118 -8.37 10.36 -13.98
C ALA A 118 -8.83 9.38 -12.88
N LEU A 119 -8.06 8.33 -12.67
CA LEU A 119 -8.29 7.38 -11.59
C LEU A 119 -7.84 7.98 -10.24
N LYS A 120 -8.58 7.68 -9.18
CA LYS A 120 -8.18 7.98 -7.80
C LYS A 120 -7.15 6.96 -7.31
N HIS A 121 -6.34 7.33 -6.32
CA HIS A 121 -5.33 6.44 -5.73
C HIS A 121 -5.88 5.06 -5.33
N ALA A 122 -7.02 5.04 -4.62
CA ALA A 122 -7.64 3.77 -4.22
C ALA A 122 -8.16 2.94 -5.41
N GLU A 123 -8.60 3.59 -6.48
CA GLU A 123 -9.10 2.92 -7.69
C GLU A 123 -7.96 2.24 -8.45
N VAL A 124 -6.80 2.91 -8.57
CA VAL A 124 -5.62 2.32 -9.20
C VAL A 124 -5.20 1.05 -8.48
N ILE A 125 -5.11 1.08 -7.14
CA ILE A 125 -4.75 -0.10 -6.35
C ILE A 125 -5.76 -1.23 -6.56
N LYS A 126 -7.06 -0.92 -6.45
CA LYS A 126 -8.13 -1.92 -6.55
C LYS A 126 -8.19 -2.56 -7.94
N ILE A 127 -8.14 -1.73 -8.98
CA ILE A 127 -8.16 -2.20 -10.38
C ILE A 127 -6.91 -3.02 -10.68
N SER A 128 -5.73 -2.56 -10.27
CA SER A 128 -4.48 -3.30 -10.49
C SER A 128 -4.47 -4.65 -9.81
N ALA A 129 -4.91 -4.72 -8.55
CA ALA A 129 -4.98 -5.98 -7.82
C ALA A 129 -5.92 -6.99 -8.52
N GLN A 130 -7.10 -6.53 -8.96
CA GLN A 130 -8.04 -7.37 -9.68
C GLN A 130 -7.48 -7.86 -11.02
N MET A 131 -6.87 -6.95 -11.81
CA MET A 131 -6.25 -7.32 -13.10
C MET A 131 -5.13 -8.34 -12.93
N ILE A 132 -4.29 -8.18 -11.90
CA ILE A 132 -3.22 -9.13 -11.60
C ILE A 132 -3.81 -10.49 -11.22
N ASN A 133 -4.84 -10.52 -10.37
CA ASN A 133 -5.47 -11.77 -9.93
C ASN A 133 -6.19 -12.50 -11.07
N GLU A 134 -6.78 -11.80 -12.02
CA GLU A 134 -7.57 -12.39 -13.11
C GLU A 134 -6.72 -12.76 -14.35
N SER A 135 -5.49 -12.23 -14.48
CA SER A 135 -4.66 -12.41 -15.67
C SER A 135 -3.36 -13.14 -15.38
N ASP A 136 -3.34 -14.44 -15.72
CA ASP A 136 -2.12 -15.25 -15.69
C ASP A 136 -1.00 -14.66 -16.57
N MET A 137 -1.36 -14.09 -17.73
CA MET A 137 -0.41 -13.40 -18.60
C MET A 137 0.23 -12.21 -17.89
N LEU A 138 -0.56 -11.39 -17.18
CA LEU A 138 -0.03 -10.23 -16.47
C LEU A 138 0.88 -10.66 -15.31
N GLN A 139 0.50 -11.69 -14.55
CA GLN A 139 1.34 -12.30 -13.53
C GLN A 139 2.68 -12.76 -14.10
N ARG A 140 2.65 -13.45 -15.24
CA ARG A 140 3.85 -13.94 -15.93
C ARG A 140 4.75 -12.79 -16.39
N ILE A 141 4.18 -11.72 -16.96
CA ILE A 141 4.93 -10.54 -17.37
C ILE A 141 5.64 -9.90 -16.17
N ILE A 142 4.93 -9.77 -15.03
CA ILE A 142 5.52 -9.21 -13.80
C ILE A 142 6.67 -10.10 -13.33
N ALA A 143 6.47 -11.42 -13.22
CA ALA A 143 7.46 -12.35 -12.75
C ALA A 143 8.72 -12.41 -13.65
N GLN A 144 8.53 -12.29 -14.97
CA GLN A 144 9.64 -12.29 -15.92
C GLN A 144 10.42 -10.97 -15.92
N ARG A 145 9.72 -9.83 -15.84
CA ARG A 145 10.34 -8.50 -15.86
C ARG A 145 10.99 -8.16 -14.52
N TYR A 146 10.36 -8.58 -13.42
CA TYR A 146 10.79 -8.32 -12.05
C TYR A 146 10.92 -9.62 -11.26
N PRO A 147 11.96 -10.43 -11.52
CA PRO A 147 12.13 -11.72 -10.84
C PRO A 147 12.32 -11.59 -9.33
N ILE A 148 12.64 -10.38 -8.86
CA ILE A 148 12.72 -10.04 -7.43
C ILE A 148 11.88 -8.78 -7.22
N LEU A 149 10.86 -8.89 -6.37
CA LEU A 149 10.02 -7.77 -5.93
C LEU A 149 10.16 -7.62 -4.42
N LEU A 150 10.64 -6.46 -3.99
CA LEU A 150 10.77 -6.08 -2.59
C LEU A 150 9.75 -4.99 -2.27
N ILE A 151 8.97 -5.20 -1.20
CA ILE A 151 7.96 -4.25 -0.73
C ILE A 151 8.40 -3.69 0.61
N ASP A 152 8.72 -2.40 0.65
CA ASP A 152 9.00 -1.68 1.89
C ASP A 152 7.71 -1.19 2.52
N GLU A 153 7.69 -1.06 3.86
CA GLU A 153 6.50 -0.73 4.65
C GLU A 153 5.29 -1.63 4.30
N SER A 154 5.56 -2.92 4.13
CA SER A 154 4.57 -3.89 3.65
C SER A 154 3.32 -3.98 4.54
N GLN A 155 3.39 -3.61 5.83
CA GLN A 155 2.25 -3.59 6.76
C GLN A 155 1.21 -2.51 6.41
N ASP A 156 1.60 -1.46 5.66
CA ASP A 156 0.72 -0.38 5.21
C ASP A 156 0.20 -0.59 3.79
N THR A 157 0.66 -1.64 3.11
CA THR A 157 0.20 -1.98 1.77
C THR A 157 -1.21 -2.56 1.79
N LYS A 158 -2.06 -2.09 0.88
CA LYS A 158 -3.45 -2.58 0.74
C LYS A 158 -3.50 -4.09 0.58
N LYS A 159 -4.42 -4.71 1.33
CA LYS A 159 -4.57 -6.17 1.39
C LYS A 159 -4.70 -6.81 0.01
N GLU A 160 -5.56 -6.24 -0.84
CA GLU A 160 -5.88 -6.79 -2.16
C GLU A 160 -4.62 -6.89 -3.04
N LEU A 161 -3.73 -5.91 -2.92
CA LEU A 161 -2.50 -5.90 -3.70
C LEU A 161 -1.44 -6.86 -3.16
N VAL A 162 -1.35 -6.95 -1.82
CA VAL A 162 -0.48 -7.95 -1.17
C VAL A 162 -0.92 -9.35 -1.58
N ASP A 163 -2.22 -9.63 -1.57
CA ASP A 163 -2.77 -10.93 -2.00
C ASP A 163 -2.44 -11.24 -3.46
N ALA A 164 -2.54 -10.24 -4.35
CA ALA A 164 -2.17 -10.40 -5.75
C ALA A 164 -0.68 -10.75 -5.93
N PHE A 165 0.22 -10.12 -5.18
CA PHE A 165 1.65 -10.46 -5.24
C PHE A 165 1.95 -11.84 -4.62
N PHE A 166 1.22 -12.26 -3.60
CA PHE A 166 1.33 -13.62 -3.09
C PHE A 166 0.88 -14.66 -4.12
N GLU A 167 -0.17 -14.36 -4.90
CA GLU A 167 -0.63 -15.26 -5.95
C GLU A 167 0.42 -15.38 -7.07
N ILE A 168 1.09 -14.28 -7.47
CA ILE A 168 2.23 -14.36 -8.40
C ILE A 168 3.32 -15.26 -7.84
N GLN A 169 3.69 -15.06 -6.57
CA GLN A 169 4.76 -15.85 -5.95
C GLN A 169 4.40 -17.32 -5.85
N LYS A 170 3.14 -17.65 -5.63
CA LYS A 170 2.65 -19.02 -5.59
C LYS A 170 2.70 -19.68 -6.98
N ASN A 171 2.27 -18.96 -8.01
CA ASN A 171 2.15 -19.49 -9.38
C ASN A 171 3.50 -19.53 -10.11
N TYR A 172 4.44 -18.67 -9.73
CA TYR A 172 5.74 -18.50 -10.40
C TYR A 172 6.93 -18.62 -9.43
N ALA A 173 6.83 -19.49 -8.42
CA ALA A 173 7.84 -19.64 -7.36
C ALA A 173 9.26 -19.93 -7.88
N ASP A 174 9.39 -20.56 -9.04
CA ASP A 174 10.69 -20.92 -9.64
C ASP A 174 11.43 -19.73 -10.24
N ILE A 175 10.72 -18.67 -10.61
CA ILE A 175 11.28 -17.51 -11.32
C ILE A 175 10.99 -16.18 -10.63
N PHE A 176 10.19 -16.15 -9.57
CA PHE A 176 9.77 -14.94 -8.88
C PHE A 176 9.97 -15.06 -7.37
N THR A 177 10.67 -14.09 -6.81
CA THR A 177 10.91 -13.94 -5.37
C THR A 177 10.21 -12.70 -4.85
N LEU A 178 9.36 -12.87 -3.84
CA LEU A 178 8.70 -11.77 -3.13
C LEU A 178 9.40 -11.55 -1.77
N GLY A 179 9.85 -10.35 -1.51
CA GLY A 179 10.41 -9.92 -0.23
C GLY A 179 9.54 -8.85 0.41
N LEU A 180 9.15 -9.06 1.67
CA LEU A 180 8.37 -8.13 2.47
C LEU A 180 9.26 -7.54 3.56
N LEU A 181 9.45 -6.21 3.53
CA LEU A 181 10.14 -5.45 4.55
C LEU A 181 9.11 -4.62 5.30
N GLY A 182 9.19 -4.58 6.61
CA GLY A 182 8.25 -3.78 7.40
C GLY A 182 8.28 -4.13 8.88
N ASP A 183 7.59 -3.32 9.66
CA ASP A 183 7.41 -3.51 11.09
C ASP A 183 5.91 -3.49 11.40
N GLN A 184 5.37 -4.63 11.80
CA GLN A 184 3.93 -4.75 12.12
C GLN A 184 3.46 -3.82 13.25
N LYS A 185 4.39 -3.35 14.10
CA LYS A 185 4.09 -2.39 15.18
C LYS A 185 3.88 -0.97 14.69
N GLN A 186 4.40 -0.64 13.50
CA GLN A 186 4.29 0.69 12.90
C GLN A 186 3.08 0.81 11.98
N ARG A 187 2.21 -0.19 11.92
CA ARG A 187 1.00 -0.13 11.11
C ARG A 187 0.11 1.02 11.56
N ILE A 188 -0.09 1.98 10.67
CA ILE A 188 -0.91 3.18 10.91
C ILE A 188 -2.23 3.13 10.13
N TYR A 189 -2.33 2.32 9.08
CA TYR A 189 -3.53 2.20 8.27
C TYR A 189 -4.33 0.94 8.62
N THR A 190 -5.62 1.12 8.87
CA THR A 190 -6.56 0.01 9.15
C THR A 190 -6.84 -0.87 7.93
N ASP A 191 -6.61 -0.33 6.73
CA ASP A 191 -6.85 -1.01 5.44
C ASP A 191 -5.68 -1.90 4.98
N GLY A 192 -4.55 -1.86 5.69
CA GLY A 192 -3.43 -2.78 5.46
C GLY A 192 -3.81 -4.21 5.82
N LYS A 193 -3.10 -5.19 5.26
CA LYS A 193 -3.37 -6.60 5.53
C LYS A 193 -3.08 -6.92 7.00
N GLU A 194 -4.12 -7.33 7.75
CA GLU A 194 -3.97 -7.77 9.14
C GLU A 194 -3.11 -9.03 9.20
N ASN A 195 -2.21 -9.08 10.18
CA ASN A 195 -1.39 -10.26 10.46
C ASN A 195 -0.65 -10.83 9.23
N ILE A 196 0.01 -9.97 8.43
CA ILE A 196 0.85 -10.43 7.31
C ILE A 196 1.74 -11.59 7.78
N GLY A 197 2.28 -11.53 8.99
CA GLY A 197 3.11 -12.57 9.55
C GLY A 197 2.46 -13.96 9.62
N SER A 198 1.14 -14.05 9.80
CA SER A 198 0.42 -15.34 9.88
C SER A 198 0.14 -15.98 8.52
N ILE A 199 0.18 -15.19 7.45
CA ILE A 199 -0.08 -15.68 6.09
C ILE A 199 1.20 -15.97 5.30
N ILE A 200 2.36 -15.53 5.81
CA ILE A 200 3.65 -15.86 5.22
C ILE A 200 3.85 -17.39 5.33
N PRO A 201 4.07 -18.08 4.20
CA PRO A 201 4.29 -19.53 4.22
C PRO A 201 5.43 -19.91 5.18
N ASN A 202 5.28 -21.02 5.91
CA ASN A 202 6.27 -21.47 6.88
C ASN A 202 7.66 -21.73 6.28
N LYS A 203 7.72 -22.06 4.99
CA LYS A 203 8.96 -22.28 4.24
C LYS A 203 9.74 -21.02 3.86
N TRP A 204 9.16 -19.84 4.07
CA TRP A 204 9.83 -18.60 3.77
C TRP A 204 10.85 -18.25 4.83
N GLU A 205 12.01 -17.77 4.41
CA GLU A 205 13.00 -17.19 5.30
C GLU A 205 12.44 -15.92 5.96
N LYS A 206 12.69 -15.79 7.26
CA LYS A 206 12.23 -14.64 8.08
C LYS A 206 13.42 -13.96 8.74
N PRO A 207 14.30 -13.31 7.97
CA PRO A 207 15.47 -12.63 8.53
C PRO A 207 15.00 -11.46 9.43
N ARG A 208 15.62 -11.34 10.60
CA ARG A 208 15.31 -10.27 11.56
C ARG A 208 16.48 -9.29 11.63
N LYS A 209 16.21 -8.01 11.44
CA LYS A 209 17.18 -6.94 11.70
C LYS A 209 17.15 -6.60 13.19
N LYS A 210 18.20 -6.96 13.91
CA LYS A 210 18.36 -6.63 15.35
C LYS A 210 19.08 -5.30 15.56
N MET A 211 20.07 -4.98 14.73
CA MET A 211 20.87 -3.77 14.87
C MET A 211 20.07 -2.51 14.51
N ASN A 212 19.96 -1.58 15.47
CA ASN A 212 19.38 -0.27 15.25
C ASN A 212 20.49 0.75 14.93
N TYR A 213 20.56 1.15 13.67
CA TYR A 213 21.56 2.11 13.18
C TYR A 213 21.15 3.57 13.37
N ARG A 214 19.91 3.83 13.78
CA ARG A 214 19.31 5.17 13.78
C ARG A 214 19.32 5.81 15.16
N CYS A 215 19.05 5.05 16.22
CA CYS A 215 18.70 5.61 17.50
C CYS A 215 19.85 5.52 18.53
N ALA A 216 19.86 6.48 19.47
CA ALA A 216 20.71 6.45 20.63
C ALA A 216 20.36 5.27 21.58
N LYS A 217 21.30 4.82 22.41
CA LYS A 217 21.16 3.62 23.27
C LYS A 217 19.94 3.66 24.16
N ARG A 218 19.67 4.80 24.84
CA ARG A 218 18.49 4.95 25.73
C ARG A 218 17.16 4.90 24.98
N ILE A 219 17.13 5.38 23.72
CA ILE A 219 15.92 5.33 22.88
C ILE A 219 15.64 3.89 22.47
N VAL A 220 16.67 3.12 22.08
CA VAL A 220 16.52 1.68 21.78
C VAL A 220 16.03 0.92 23.00
N LYS A 221 16.61 1.19 24.20
CA LYS A 221 16.15 0.57 25.45
C LYS A 221 14.68 0.88 25.75
N LEU A 222 14.24 2.13 25.55
CA LEU A 222 12.82 2.49 25.70
C LEU A 222 11.94 1.77 24.70
N ALA A 223 12.32 1.75 23.42
CA ALA A 223 11.57 1.07 22.36
C ALA A 223 11.42 -0.43 22.66
N ASN A 224 12.48 -1.08 23.12
CA ASN A 224 12.44 -2.48 23.55
C ASN A 224 11.51 -2.67 24.75
N ALA A 225 11.54 -1.78 25.74
CA ALA A 225 10.68 -1.86 26.92
C ALA A 225 9.19 -1.73 26.55
N ILE A 226 8.85 -0.78 25.67
CA ILE A 226 7.48 -0.61 25.16
C ILE A 226 7.04 -1.83 24.32
N GLY A 227 7.99 -2.43 23.60
CA GLY A 227 7.70 -3.56 22.70
C GLY A 227 7.52 -4.91 23.41
N LYS A 228 7.88 -5.05 24.72
CA LYS A 228 7.87 -6.35 25.41
C LYS A 228 6.51 -7.06 25.43
N ASP A 229 5.45 -6.29 25.51
CA ASP A 229 4.07 -6.81 25.58
C ASP A 229 3.43 -7.04 24.19
N ILE A 230 4.20 -6.84 23.10
CA ILE A 230 3.73 -7.02 21.75
C ILE A 230 4.21 -8.37 21.22
N GLU A 231 3.27 -9.20 20.80
CA GLU A 231 3.56 -10.50 20.17
C GLU A 231 4.49 -10.32 18.96
N LEU A 232 5.51 -11.14 18.82
CA LEU A 232 6.55 -11.04 17.79
C LEU A 232 7.61 -9.92 17.98
N HIS A 233 7.71 -9.33 19.17
CA HIS A 233 8.77 -8.36 19.45
C HIS A 233 10.16 -8.99 19.28
N ALA A 234 10.96 -8.45 18.35
CA ALA A 234 12.39 -8.68 18.30
C ALA A 234 13.09 -7.54 19.05
N GLU A 235 13.82 -7.85 20.11
CA GLU A 235 14.69 -6.85 20.75
C GLU A 235 15.70 -6.32 19.73
N GLN A 236 15.93 -5.00 19.78
CA GLN A 236 16.91 -4.33 18.94
C GLN A 236 18.17 -4.03 19.77
N ASP A 237 19.31 -4.14 19.12
CA ASP A 237 20.60 -3.77 19.69
C ASP A 237 21.04 -2.41 19.13
N PRO A 238 21.43 -1.43 19.96
CA PRO A 238 22.01 -0.19 19.47
C PRO A 238 23.41 -0.44 18.90
N ARG A 239 23.83 0.40 17.95
CA ARG A 239 25.23 0.39 17.50
C ARG A 239 26.17 0.59 18.71
N GLU A 240 27.32 -0.05 18.67
CA GLU A 240 28.34 0.07 19.75
C GLU A 240 28.79 1.52 19.96
N ASP A 241 28.98 2.26 18.86
CA ASP A 241 29.39 3.68 18.82
C ASP A 241 28.23 4.66 18.97
N ALA A 242 26.98 4.18 19.18
CA ALA A 242 25.85 5.06 19.39
C ALA A 242 26.01 5.83 20.72
N ASN A 243 25.64 7.12 20.71
CA ASN A 243 25.61 7.92 21.94
C ASN A 243 24.54 7.42 22.91
N GLU A 244 24.62 7.84 24.17
CA GLU A 244 23.64 7.45 25.21
C GLU A 244 22.24 8.03 24.92
N GLY A 245 22.16 9.25 24.45
CA GLY A 245 20.91 9.97 24.21
C GLY A 245 20.13 10.33 25.47
N THR A 246 18.97 10.96 25.30
CA THR A 246 18.11 11.38 26.40
C THR A 246 16.67 10.97 26.14
N VAL A 247 16.02 10.47 27.18
CA VAL A 247 14.58 10.19 27.22
C VAL A 247 13.98 11.01 28.36
N ARG A 248 12.92 11.76 28.10
CA ARG A 248 12.22 12.58 29.09
C ARG A 248 10.73 12.30 29.02
N LEU A 249 10.11 12.10 30.19
CA LEU A 249 8.66 12.00 30.34
C LEU A 249 8.14 13.31 30.93
N PHE A 250 7.20 13.92 30.24
CA PHE A 250 6.47 15.10 30.75
C PHE A 250 5.07 14.65 31.16
N VAL A 251 4.73 14.84 32.42
CA VAL A 251 3.40 14.58 32.96
C VAL A 251 2.68 15.92 33.08
N ILE A 252 1.61 16.09 32.32
CA ILE A 252 0.80 17.31 32.34
C ILE A 252 -0.50 16.95 33.05
N GLN A 253 -0.86 17.74 34.10
CA GLN A 253 -2.19 17.62 34.70
C GLN A 253 -3.25 18.06 33.67
N GLN A 254 -4.30 17.25 33.53
CA GLN A 254 -5.44 17.62 32.72
C GLN A 254 -6.09 18.88 33.31
N TYR A 255 -6.10 19.94 32.56
CA TYR A 255 -6.81 21.18 32.97
C TYR A 255 -8.28 20.98 32.58
N ASP A 256 -9.16 20.84 33.61
CA ASP A 256 -10.62 20.70 33.44
C ASP A 256 -11.29 22.03 33.05
N GLY A 257 -10.68 22.84 32.20
CA GLY A 257 -11.08 24.19 31.95
C GLY A 257 -11.10 24.67 30.49
N ILE A 258 -11.18 23.81 29.51
CA ILE A 258 -11.47 24.25 28.14
C ILE A 258 -12.88 23.76 27.77
N ASN A 259 -13.88 24.60 28.09
CA ASN A 259 -15.17 24.54 27.41
C ASN A 259 -14.93 24.71 25.91
N LYS A 260 -15.37 23.74 25.13
CA LYS A 260 -15.52 23.92 23.68
C LYS A 260 -16.83 24.67 23.46
N ASP A 261 -16.74 26.01 23.33
CA ASP A 261 -17.75 26.79 22.65
C ASP A 261 -17.60 26.67 21.14
#